data_10d890871ae31b1a8847dd33103d988a
#
_entry.id   10d890871ae31b1a8847dd33103d988a
#
_cell.length_a   1.000
_cell.length_b   1.000
_cell.length_c   1.000
_cell.angle_alpha   90.00
_cell.angle_beta   90.00
_cell.angle_gamma   90.00
#
_symmetry.space_group_name_H-M   'P 1'
#
loop_
_entity.id
_entity.type
_entity.pdbx_description
1 polymer ?
#
loop_
_entity_poly.entity_id
_entity_poly.type
_entity_poly.pdbx_seq_one_letter_code
_entity_poly.pdbx_strand_id
1 'polypeptide(L)'
;MDFRTVVGNQSFGVRATGLLIKDEKLFLVRAPEGNYYTLGGAIQLGETTNEAVQREMREELGIDVEVGPLAFIVENQFSLQEKSYHQIEFLYLVTPLSEPVAYLEEGDSIRQCEWLAFTDLKNLDLNPAFLKTELASWKGQLQHFVNKDN
;
A
#
# COMPACT_ATOMS: atom_id res chain seq x y z
N MET A 1 -2.64 -6.76 18.14
CA MET A 1 -1.30 -6.13 18.29
C MET A 1 -0.62 -6.08 16.94
N ASP A 2 -0.29 -4.89 16.52
CA ASP A 2 0.40 -4.68 15.25
C ASP A 2 1.82 -5.23 15.28
N PHE A 3 2.23 -5.83 14.19
CA PHE A 3 3.61 -6.31 14.03
C PHE A 3 4.52 -5.12 13.69
N ARG A 4 4.66 -4.25 14.69
CA ARG A 4 5.43 -3.01 14.57
C ARG A 4 6.00 -2.65 15.94
N THR A 5 7.25 -2.25 15.96
CA THR A 5 7.95 -1.87 17.19
C THR A 5 8.55 -0.48 17.03
N VAL A 6 8.47 0.31 18.10
CA VAL A 6 9.06 1.64 18.16
C VAL A 6 10.08 1.68 19.29
N VAL A 7 11.30 2.11 18.96
CA VAL A 7 12.37 2.31 19.94
C VAL A 7 12.97 3.68 19.70
N GLY A 8 12.74 4.61 20.63
CA GLY A 8 13.16 6.00 20.46
C GLY A 8 12.49 6.63 19.24
N ASN A 9 13.29 7.10 18.30
CA ASN A 9 12.81 7.68 17.05
C ASN A 9 12.84 6.68 15.88
N GLN A 10 12.97 5.39 16.19
CA GLN A 10 13.04 4.34 15.18
C GLN A 10 11.79 3.46 15.24
N SER A 11 11.22 3.18 14.09
CA SER A 11 10.06 2.31 13.97
C SER A 11 10.35 1.22 12.94
N PHE A 12 10.03 -0.03 13.27
CA PHE A 12 10.16 -1.11 12.30
C PHE A 12 8.99 -2.07 12.42
N GLY A 13 8.71 -2.75 11.32
CA GLY A 13 7.60 -3.70 11.29
C GLY A 13 7.35 -4.26 9.92
N VAL A 14 6.29 -5.07 9.84
CA VAL A 14 5.84 -5.70 8.60
C VAL A 14 4.48 -5.12 8.21
N ARG A 15 4.37 -4.75 6.96
CA ARG A 15 3.18 -4.13 6.39
C ARG A 15 2.66 -4.97 5.23
N ALA A 16 1.35 -5.04 5.09
CA ALA A 16 0.71 -5.66 3.93
C ALA A 16 -0.12 -4.64 3.18
N THR A 17 0.03 -4.62 1.87
CA THR A 17 -0.61 -3.64 0.99
C THR A 17 -1.41 -4.36 -0.07
N GLY A 18 -2.63 -3.88 -0.32
CA GLY A 18 -3.45 -4.34 -1.42
C GLY A 18 -3.38 -3.36 -2.58
N LEU A 19 -2.88 -3.83 -3.71
CA LEU A 19 -2.94 -3.09 -4.96
C LEU A 19 -4.27 -3.41 -5.61
N LEU A 20 -5.26 -2.58 -5.35
CA LEU A 20 -6.63 -2.77 -5.81
C LEU A 20 -6.70 -2.37 -7.28
N ILE A 21 -6.98 -3.34 -8.15
CA ILE A 21 -6.89 -3.17 -9.60
C ILE A 21 -8.20 -3.54 -10.26
N LYS A 22 -8.63 -2.70 -11.19
CA LYS A 22 -9.81 -2.94 -12.02
C LYS A 22 -9.63 -2.19 -13.35
N ASP A 23 -9.84 -2.90 -14.47
CA ASP A 23 -9.78 -2.29 -15.81
C ASP A 23 -8.48 -1.52 -16.07
N GLU A 24 -7.33 -2.11 -15.68
CA GLU A 24 -5.99 -1.50 -15.82
C GLU A 24 -5.87 -0.16 -15.10
N LYS A 25 -6.58 -0.04 -13.98
CA LYS A 25 -6.50 1.13 -13.10
C LYS A 25 -6.16 0.66 -11.69
N LEU A 26 -5.40 1.49 -10.99
CA LEU A 26 -5.02 1.28 -9.60
C LEU A 26 -5.78 2.27 -8.72
N PHE A 27 -6.37 1.77 -7.63
CA PHE A 27 -7.07 2.61 -6.67
C PHE A 27 -6.08 3.16 -5.64
N LEU A 28 -5.99 4.47 -5.55
CA LEU A 28 -5.01 5.13 -4.71
C LEU A 28 -5.65 6.19 -3.82
N VAL A 29 -4.99 6.47 -2.72
CA VAL A 29 -5.37 7.54 -1.79
C VAL A 29 -4.56 8.78 -2.13
N ARG A 30 -5.23 9.91 -2.21
CA ARG A 30 -4.57 11.19 -2.44
C ARG A 30 -4.36 11.92 -1.12
N ALA A 31 -3.11 12.20 -0.79
CA ALA A 31 -2.77 12.98 0.39
C ALA A 31 -3.06 14.47 0.17
N PRO A 32 -3.26 15.25 1.25
CA PRO A 32 -3.52 16.70 1.12
C PRO A 32 -2.46 17.44 0.34
N GLU A 33 -1.21 16.99 0.38
CA GLU A 33 -0.09 17.59 -0.34
C GLU A 33 -0.09 17.25 -1.83
N GLY A 34 -0.99 16.36 -2.28
CA GLY A 34 -1.12 15.98 -3.68
C GLY A 34 -0.42 14.70 -4.08
N ASN A 35 0.38 14.11 -3.21
CA ASN A 35 0.99 12.81 -3.48
C ASN A 35 -0.05 11.69 -3.29
N TYR A 36 0.22 10.55 -3.94
CA TYR A 36 -0.63 9.37 -3.87
C TYR A 36 0.09 8.25 -3.13
N TYR A 37 -0.68 7.42 -2.45
CA TYR A 37 -0.13 6.25 -1.77
C TYR A 37 -1.12 5.08 -1.79
N THR A 38 -0.59 3.90 -1.50
CA THR A 38 -1.34 2.64 -1.55
C THR A 38 -2.04 2.35 -0.22
N LEU A 39 -3.06 1.51 -0.30
CA LEU A 39 -3.86 1.09 0.84
C LEU A 39 -3.25 -0.14 1.50
N GLY A 40 -3.16 -0.10 2.82
CA GLY A 40 -2.59 -1.18 3.60
C GLY A 40 -2.26 -0.73 5.00
N GLY A 41 -1.58 -1.60 5.74
CA GLY A 41 -1.18 -1.29 7.10
C GLY A 41 -0.35 -2.39 7.73
N ALA A 42 0.04 -2.19 8.98
CA ALA A 42 0.79 -3.18 9.74
C ALA A 42 -0.03 -4.45 9.87
N ILE A 43 0.61 -5.60 9.68
CA ILE A 43 -0.05 -6.87 9.96
C ILE A 43 -0.20 -7.01 11.48
N GLN A 44 -1.16 -7.81 11.89
CA GLN A 44 -1.37 -8.10 13.31
C GLN A 44 -0.69 -9.42 13.67
N LEU A 45 -0.26 -9.52 14.90
CA LEU A 45 0.38 -10.73 15.38
C LEU A 45 -0.57 -11.93 15.20
N GLY A 46 -0.06 -12.99 14.57
CA GLY A 46 -0.86 -14.18 14.28
C GLY A 46 -1.61 -14.13 12.95
N GLU A 47 -1.56 -13.02 12.24
CA GLU A 47 -2.24 -12.81 10.97
C GLU A 47 -1.26 -13.02 9.82
N THR A 48 -1.68 -13.71 8.76
CA THR A 48 -0.88 -13.78 7.54
C THR A 48 -1.00 -12.46 6.79
N THR A 49 -0.06 -12.18 5.88
CA THR A 49 -0.12 -10.94 5.09
C THR A 49 -1.35 -10.90 4.19
N ASN A 50 -1.78 -12.06 3.66
CA ASN A 50 -3.02 -12.15 2.88
C ASN A 50 -4.24 -11.78 3.71
N GLU A 51 -4.34 -12.32 4.93
CA GLU A 51 -5.42 -11.98 5.85
C GLU A 51 -5.43 -10.50 6.22
N ALA A 52 -4.24 -9.93 6.39
CA ALA A 52 -4.09 -8.51 6.69
C ALA A 52 -4.65 -7.63 5.58
N VAL A 53 -4.37 -7.97 4.32
CA VAL A 53 -4.90 -7.24 3.17
C VAL A 53 -6.43 -7.25 3.20
N GLN A 54 -7.04 -8.42 3.42
CA GLN A 54 -8.49 -8.53 3.48
C GLN A 54 -9.07 -7.67 4.59
N ARG A 55 -8.46 -7.72 5.78
CA ARG A 55 -8.90 -6.92 6.93
C ARG A 55 -8.78 -5.42 6.65
N GLU A 56 -7.65 -4.99 6.12
CA GLU A 56 -7.42 -3.57 5.82
C GLU A 56 -8.40 -3.04 4.79
N MET A 57 -8.76 -3.83 3.77
CA MET A 57 -9.73 -3.41 2.77
C MET A 57 -11.13 -3.25 3.38
N ARG A 58 -11.51 -4.12 4.31
CA ARG A 58 -12.78 -3.97 5.03
C ARG A 58 -12.78 -2.75 5.93
N GLU A 59 -11.70 -2.53 6.69
CA GLU A 59 -11.60 -1.43 7.63
C GLU A 59 -11.54 -0.08 6.93
N GLU A 60 -10.72 0.02 5.86
CA GLU A 60 -10.51 1.30 5.18
C GLU A 60 -11.57 1.61 4.14
N LEU A 61 -11.98 0.62 3.35
CA LEU A 61 -12.88 0.83 2.20
C LEU A 61 -14.26 0.22 2.36
N GLY A 62 -14.48 -0.59 3.39
CA GLY A 62 -15.76 -1.23 3.61
C GLY A 62 -16.14 -2.27 2.57
N ILE A 63 -15.16 -2.88 1.91
CA ILE A 63 -15.42 -3.86 0.86
C ILE A 63 -14.73 -5.19 1.13
N ASP A 64 -15.30 -6.24 0.55
CA ASP A 64 -14.63 -7.52 0.44
C ASP A 64 -13.87 -7.56 -0.89
N VAL A 65 -12.75 -8.28 -0.88
CA VAL A 65 -11.86 -8.37 -2.02
C VAL A 65 -11.43 -9.81 -2.25
N GLU A 66 -11.01 -10.07 -3.48
CA GLU A 66 -10.31 -11.31 -3.82
C GLU A 66 -8.82 -11.00 -3.87
N VAL A 67 -8.05 -11.59 -2.96
CA VAL A 67 -6.61 -11.39 -2.91
C VAL A 67 -5.96 -12.32 -3.90
N GLY A 68 -5.27 -11.75 -4.87
CA GLY A 68 -4.55 -12.48 -5.91
C GLY A 68 -3.10 -12.76 -5.50
N PRO A 69 -2.19 -12.80 -6.47
CA PRO A 69 -0.80 -13.15 -6.18
C PRO A 69 -0.05 -12.06 -5.42
N LEU A 70 0.93 -12.49 -4.63
CA LEU A 70 1.93 -11.60 -4.07
C LEU A 70 2.84 -11.16 -5.21
N ALA A 71 2.81 -9.88 -5.53
CA ALA A 71 3.54 -9.35 -6.68
C ALA A 71 4.90 -8.76 -6.30
N PHE A 72 4.97 -8.10 -5.14
CA PHE A 72 6.19 -7.40 -4.72
C PHE A 72 6.44 -7.55 -3.24
N ILE A 73 7.72 -7.65 -2.87
CA ILE A 73 8.19 -7.48 -1.51
C ILE A 73 9.19 -6.33 -1.53
N VAL A 74 9.05 -5.39 -0.61
CA VAL A 74 9.92 -4.21 -0.51
C VAL A 74 10.54 -4.14 0.86
N GLU A 75 11.86 -4.03 0.91
CA GLU A 75 12.56 -3.61 2.11
C GLU A 75 12.69 -2.10 2.02
N ASN A 76 12.02 -1.39 2.91
CA ASN A 76 11.88 0.06 2.82
C ASN A 76 12.47 0.75 4.04
N GLN A 77 13.48 1.56 3.82
CA GLN A 77 14.10 2.36 4.88
C GLN A 77 14.03 3.82 4.48
N PHE A 78 13.42 4.64 5.31
CA PHE A 78 13.26 6.05 5.03
C PHE A 78 13.15 6.84 6.33
N SER A 79 13.35 8.16 6.24
CA SER A 79 13.20 9.08 7.36
C SER A 79 12.12 10.10 7.05
N LEU A 80 11.34 10.44 8.06
CA LEU A 80 10.27 11.43 7.94
C LEU A 80 10.13 12.14 9.28
N GLN A 81 10.25 13.48 9.28
CA GLN A 81 10.07 14.28 10.50
C GLN A 81 10.94 13.80 11.67
N GLU A 82 12.21 13.58 11.42
CA GLU A 82 13.21 13.14 12.40
C GLU A 82 12.98 11.71 12.94
N LYS A 83 12.05 10.98 12.35
CA LYS A 83 11.83 9.56 12.66
C LYS A 83 12.38 8.69 11.55
N SER A 84 12.97 7.57 11.92
CA SER A 84 13.49 6.58 10.98
C SER A 84 12.55 5.38 10.92
N TYR A 85 12.26 4.94 9.70
CA TYR A 85 11.37 3.81 9.46
C TYR A 85 12.09 2.72 8.72
N HIS A 86 11.86 1.49 9.15
CA HIS A 86 12.33 0.29 8.48
C HIS A 86 11.16 -0.67 8.38
N GLN A 87 10.65 -0.85 7.16
CA GLN A 87 9.46 -1.66 6.92
C GLN A 87 9.75 -2.75 5.90
N ILE A 88 9.19 -3.92 6.14
CA ILE A 88 9.11 -4.98 5.12
C ILE A 88 7.66 -4.95 4.64
N GLU A 89 7.46 -4.68 3.36
CA GLU A 89 6.11 -4.52 2.81
C GLU A 89 5.81 -5.60 1.77
N PHE A 90 4.66 -6.25 1.93
CA PHE A 90 4.16 -7.28 1.03
C PHE A 90 3.02 -6.68 0.22
N LEU A 91 3.15 -6.64 -1.11
CA LEU A 91 2.16 -6.03 -1.99
C LEU A 91 1.48 -7.09 -2.84
N TYR A 92 0.19 -7.23 -2.64
CA TYR A 92 -0.66 -8.20 -3.36
C TYR A 92 -1.48 -7.50 -4.43
N LEU A 93 -1.67 -8.17 -5.56
CA LEU A 93 -2.67 -7.74 -6.54
C LEU A 93 -4.05 -8.17 -6.03
N VAL A 94 -4.99 -7.25 -6.03
CA VAL A 94 -6.30 -7.45 -5.39
C VAL A 94 -7.41 -7.03 -6.33
N THR A 95 -8.48 -7.83 -6.38
CA THR A 95 -9.66 -7.53 -7.17
C THR A 95 -10.81 -7.13 -6.25
N PRO A 96 -11.44 -5.97 -6.46
CA PRO A 96 -12.58 -5.57 -5.64
C PRO A 96 -13.81 -6.39 -6.00
N LEU A 97 -14.58 -6.81 -5.00
CA LEU A 97 -15.85 -7.51 -5.19
C LEU A 97 -17.04 -6.56 -5.21
N SER A 98 -16.80 -5.29 -4.87
CA SER A 98 -17.78 -4.21 -4.98
C SER A 98 -17.04 -2.89 -5.17
N GLU A 99 -17.75 -1.82 -5.47
CA GLU A 99 -17.12 -0.51 -5.65
C GLU A 99 -16.64 0.04 -4.30
N PRO A 100 -15.35 0.41 -4.18
CA PRO A 100 -14.85 0.99 -2.95
C PRO A 100 -15.37 2.41 -2.73
N VAL A 101 -15.34 2.87 -1.47
CA VAL A 101 -15.73 4.23 -1.14
C VAL A 101 -14.76 5.24 -1.77
N ALA A 102 -15.28 6.42 -2.10
CA ALA A 102 -14.47 7.48 -2.73
C ALA A 102 -13.64 8.29 -1.73
N TYR A 103 -13.86 8.08 -0.45
CA TYR A 103 -13.19 8.82 0.60
C TYR A 103 -12.85 7.88 1.75
N LEU A 104 -11.72 8.15 2.42
CA LEU A 104 -11.43 7.50 3.68
C LEU A 104 -11.09 8.56 4.74
N GLU A 105 -11.34 8.21 6.00
CA GLU A 105 -10.99 9.06 7.12
C GLU A 105 -9.67 8.60 7.72
N GLU A 106 -8.75 9.53 7.90
CA GLU A 106 -7.46 9.26 8.49
C GLU A 106 -7.17 10.33 9.53
N GLY A 107 -7.33 9.97 10.81
CA GLY A 107 -7.31 10.94 11.90
C GLY A 107 -8.45 11.92 11.73
N ASP A 108 -8.13 13.22 11.72
CA ASP A 108 -9.11 14.30 11.56
C ASP A 108 -9.29 14.73 10.10
N SER A 109 -8.64 14.06 9.16
CA SER A 109 -8.71 14.44 7.76
C SER A 109 -9.44 13.41 6.91
N ILE A 110 -10.14 13.92 5.90
CA ILE A 110 -10.79 13.10 4.88
C ILE A 110 -9.90 13.13 3.65
N ARG A 111 -9.62 11.95 3.10
CA ARG A 111 -8.76 11.81 1.92
C ARG A 111 -9.53 11.22 0.77
N GLN A 112 -9.32 11.78 -0.41
CA GLN A 112 -9.94 11.26 -1.63
C GLN A 112 -9.24 9.99 -2.09
N CYS A 113 -10.04 9.06 -2.62
CA CYS A 113 -9.55 7.86 -3.27
C CYS A 113 -9.96 7.90 -4.72
N GLU A 114 -9.07 7.52 -5.61
CA GLU A 114 -9.29 7.61 -7.06
C GLU A 114 -8.76 6.39 -7.79
N TRP A 115 -9.47 6.04 -8.87
CA TRP A 115 -8.96 5.08 -9.85
C TRP A 115 -8.05 5.81 -10.82
N LEU A 116 -6.81 5.35 -10.95
CA LEU A 116 -5.81 5.97 -11.82
C LEU A 116 -5.31 4.96 -12.83
N ALA A 117 -5.34 5.32 -14.09
CA ALA A 117 -4.89 4.43 -15.16
C ALA A 117 -3.40 4.11 -15.03
N PHE A 118 -3.01 2.88 -15.32
CA PHE A 118 -1.61 2.47 -15.27
C PHE A 118 -0.71 3.39 -16.10
N THR A 119 -1.23 3.87 -17.23
CA THR A 119 -0.49 4.79 -18.11
C THR A 119 -0.21 6.15 -17.49
N ASP A 120 -0.97 6.54 -16.48
CA ASP A 120 -0.81 7.83 -15.81
C ASP A 120 0.10 7.77 -14.58
N LEU A 121 0.40 6.56 -14.08
CA LEU A 121 1.16 6.40 -12.83
C LEU A 121 2.54 7.04 -12.88
N LYS A 122 3.20 7.03 -14.03
CA LYS A 122 4.55 7.60 -14.19
C LYS A 122 4.59 9.11 -13.96
N ASN A 123 3.44 9.79 -14.10
CA ASN A 123 3.35 11.24 -13.96
C ASN A 123 2.95 11.68 -12.54
N LEU A 124 2.73 10.74 -11.64
CA LEU A 124 2.25 11.02 -10.30
C LEU A 124 3.37 10.99 -9.28
N ASP A 125 3.20 11.73 -8.21
CA ASP A 125 4.02 11.57 -7.02
C ASP A 125 3.42 10.40 -6.23
N LEU A 126 3.92 9.21 -6.49
CA LEU A 126 3.37 7.95 -5.98
C LEU A 126 4.38 7.24 -5.08
N ASN A 127 3.92 6.78 -3.94
CA ASN A 127 4.69 5.94 -3.03
C ASN A 127 4.03 4.56 -2.87
N PRO A 128 4.78 3.46 -3.02
CA PRO A 128 6.19 3.40 -3.38
C PRO A 128 6.42 3.70 -4.87
N ALA A 129 7.53 4.40 -5.14
CA ALA A 129 7.79 4.95 -6.47
C ALA A 129 7.98 3.90 -7.56
N PHE A 130 8.45 2.70 -7.23
CA PHE A 130 8.67 1.66 -8.23
C PHE A 130 7.37 1.23 -8.93
N LEU A 131 6.22 1.43 -8.31
CA LEU A 131 4.93 1.07 -8.92
C LEU A 131 4.65 1.87 -10.19
N LYS A 132 5.26 3.04 -10.35
CA LYS A 132 5.08 3.86 -11.54
C LYS A 132 5.45 3.13 -12.83
N THR A 133 6.42 2.23 -12.75
CA THR A 133 6.93 1.50 -13.91
C THR A 133 6.69 -0.01 -13.81
N GLU A 134 6.79 -0.57 -12.61
CA GLU A 134 6.82 -2.02 -12.44
C GLU A 134 5.44 -2.68 -12.43
N LEU A 135 4.40 -1.93 -12.08
CA LEU A 135 3.05 -2.51 -12.01
C LEU A 135 2.51 -2.86 -13.39
N ALA A 136 2.58 -1.93 -14.34
CA ALA A 136 2.08 -2.15 -15.69
C ALA A 136 2.86 -3.22 -16.44
N SER A 137 4.14 -3.39 -16.13
CA SER A 137 5.03 -4.37 -16.77
C SER A 137 5.16 -5.68 -16.00
N TRP A 138 4.41 -5.84 -14.92
CA TRP A 138 4.51 -7.06 -14.10
C TRP A 138 4.12 -8.30 -14.90
N LYS A 139 4.96 -9.33 -14.85
CA LYS A 139 4.84 -10.53 -15.69
C LYS A 139 4.47 -11.80 -14.93
N GLY A 140 3.88 -11.66 -13.76
CA GLY A 140 3.39 -12.80 -13.00
C GLY A 140 4.41 -13.43 -12.05
N GLN A 141 5.57 -12.83 -11.88
CA GLN A 141 6.59 -13.33 -10.97
C GLN A 141 6.82 -12.35 -9.82
N LEU A 142 6.99 -12.91 -8.62
CA LEU A 142 7.31 -12.09 -7.45
C LEU A 142 8.62 -11.35 -7.67
N GLN A 143 8.60 -10.04 -7.44
CA GLN A 143 9.78 -9.18 -7.52
C GLN A 143 10.11 -8.59 -6.15
N HIS A 144 11.39 -8.47 -5.87
CA HIS A 144 11.91 -7.95 -4.62
C HIS A 144 12.64 -6.64 -4.86
N PHE A 145 12.27 -5.61 -4.12
CA PHE A 145 12.87 -4.29 -4.20
C PHE A 145 13.46 -3.86 -2.87
N VAL A 146 14.51 -3.06 -2.93
CA VAL A 146 15.10 -2.43 -1.77
C VAL A 146 15.08 -0.93 -2.00
N ASN A 147 14.46 -0.20 -1.08
CA ASN A 147 14.49 1.25 -1.05
C ASN A 147 15.16 1.68 0.24
N LYS A 148 16.29 2.37 0.11
CA LYS A 148 17.04 2.83 1.25
C LYS A 148 17.39 4.30 1.06
N ASP A 149 16.61 5.15 1.70
CA ASP A 149 16.84 6.59 1.73
C ASP A 149 17.77 6.94 2.88
N ASN A 150 18.74 7.77 2.61
CA ASN A 150 19.67 8.25 3.62
C ASN A 150 19.29 9.64 4.13
#